data_0aa71c0ad41876810a1b2b144bae3595
#
_entry.id   0aa71c0ad41876810a1b2b144bae3595
#
_cell.length_a   1.000
_cell.length_b   1.000
_cell.length_c   1.000
_cell.angle_alpha   90.00
_cell.angle_beta   90.00
_cell.angle_gamma   90.00
#
_symmetry.space_group_name_H-M   'P 1'
#
loop_
_entity.id
_entity.type
_entity.pdbx_description
1 polymer ?
#
loop_
_entity_poly.entity_id
_entity_poly.type
_entity_poly.pdbx_seq_one_letter_code
_entity_poly.pdbx_strand_id
1 'polypeptide(L)'
;RASLLPKIGAFTQGYYGYLGMNIFRDMMKRTPTLNGIIGIKASWNISAIYTHKNDRAKLELERQTINNDRDVFLFNQKLQSSQEDSNIRRYRQLISEDDGICQLRHNVREAAEAKLEAGIIDVNALILEISRENQAKINKVIHETELLQHQYKLQNINGYETK
;
A
#
# COMPACT_ATOMS: atom_id res chain seq x y z
N ARG A 1 3.38 -2.32 -32.27
CA ARG A 1 3.74 -2.24 -33.71
C ARG A 1 2.99 -3.26 -34.57
N ALA A 2 2.73 -4.48 -34.04
CA ALA A 2 2.05 -5.54 -34.81
C ALA A 2 0.59 -5.20 -35.22
N SER A 3 -0.10 -4.34 -34.44
CA SER A 3 -1.49 -3.91 -34.74
C SER A 3 -1.61 -2.97 -35.93
N LEU A 4 -0.50 -2.38 -36.39
CA LEU A 4 -0.46 -1.48 -37.54
C LEU A 4 -0.23 -2.21 -38.87
N LEU A 5 0.13 -3.49 -38.83
CA LEU A 5 0.41 -4.28 -40.01
C LEU A 5 -0.84 -5.03 -40.50
N PRO A 6 -1.01 -5.18 -41.83
CA PRO A 6 -2.06 -6.03 -42.35
C PRO A 6 -1.86 -7.49 -41.97
N LYS A 7 -2.92 -8.16 -41.56
CA LYS A 7 -2.94 -9.60 -41.30
C LYS A 7 -3.32 -10.31 -42.60
N ILE A 8 -2.43 -11.17 -43.09
CA ILE A 8 -2.67 -12.00 -44.27
C ILE A 8 -2.79 -13.45 -43.82
N GLY A 9 -3.85 -14.11 -44.20
CA GLY A 9 -4.09 -15.53 -43.90
C GLY A 9 -4.59 -16.27 -45.13
N ALA A 10 -4.15 -17.50 -45.31
CA ALA A 10 -4.75 -18.41 -46.27
C ALA A 10 -5.84 -19.22 -45.57
N PHE A 11 -6.93 -19.48 -46.27
CA PHE A 11 -7.98 -20.35 -45.77
C PHE A 11 -8.37 -21.38 -46.87
N THR A 12 -8.75 -22.55 -46.42
CA THR A 12 -9.35 -23.58 -47.22
C THR A 12 -10.59 -24.09 -46.50
N GLN A 13 -11.67 -24.22 -47.24
CA GLN A 13 -12.93 -24.77 -46.74
C GLN A 13 -13.44 -25.80 -47.73
N GLY A 14 -13.73 -27.00 -47.29
CA GLY A 14 -14.34 -28.03 -48.09
C GLY A 14 -15.61 -28.53 -47.41
N TYR A 15 -16.62 -28.85 -48.24
CA TYR A 15 -17.77 -29.56 -47.74
C TYR A 15 -18.27 -30.59 -48.77
N TYR A 16 -18.89 -31.65 -48.26
CA TYR A 16 -19.48 -32.73 -49.02
C TYR A 16 -20.98 -32.73 -48.77
N GLY A 17 -21.79 -32.60 -49.82
CA GLY A 17 -23.24 -32.54 -49.64
C GLY A 17 -24.02 -32.46 -50.97
N TYR A 18 -25.36 -32.41 -50.87
CA TYR A 18 -26.25 -32.40 -52.02
C TYR A 18 -26.39 -31.04 -52.72
N LEU A 19 -26.01 -29.95 -52.05
CA LEU A 19 -26.03 -28.60 -52.62
C LEU A 19 -24.59 -28.15 -52.88
N GLY A 20 -24.23 -28.05 -54.15
CA GLY A 20 -22.95 -27.50 -54.56
C GLY A 20 -22.97 -25.98 -54.64
N MET A 21 -21.83 -25.36 -55.00
CA MET A 21 -21.71 -23.90 -55.14
C MET A 21 -22.58 -23.30 -56.23
N ASN A 22 -23.09 -24.13 -57.15
CA ASN A 22 -23.96 -23.70 -58.24
C ASN A 22 -25.39 -24.16 -57.95
N ILE A 23 -26.13 -23.39 -57.15
CA ILE A 23 -27.45 -23.70 -56.62
C ILE A 23 -28.43 -24.08 -57.73
N PHE A 24 -28.41 -23.39 -58.88
CA PHE A 24 -29.35 -23.65 -60.02
C PHE A 24 -29.07 -24.96 -60.78
N ARG A 25 -27.78 -25.40 -60.79
CA ARG A 25 -27.39 -26.61 -61.53
C ARG A 25 -27.44 -27.84 -60.67
N ASP A 26 -27.24 -27.66 -59.35
CA ASP A 26 -27.14 -28.76 -58.40
C ASP A 26 -28.49 -29.10 -57.75
N MET A 27 -29.51 -28.23 -57.83
CA MET A 27 -30.88 -28.53 -57.42
C MET A 27 -31.51 -29.72 -58.16
N MET A 28 -31.08 -30.02 -59.38
CA MET A 28 -31.61 -31.15 -60.20
C MET A 28 -30.79 -32.44 -60.02
N LYS A 29 -29.65 -32.41 -59.33
CA LYS A 29 -28.79 -33.58 -59.13
C LYS A 29 -29.03 -34.17 -57.77
N ARG A 30 -29.38 -35.46 -57.70
CA ARG A 30 -29.57 -36.25 -56.47
C ARG A 30 -28.25 -36.90 -55.97
N THR A 31 -27.10 -36.54 -56.51
CA THR A 31 -25.81 -37.09 -56.11
C THR A 31 -25.02 -36.05 -55.28
N PRO A 32 -24.46 -36.45 -54.12
CA PRO A 32 -23.66 -35.54 -53.32
C PRO A 32 -22.37 -35.17 -54.08
N THR A 33 -21.98 -33.89 -53.97
CA THR A 33 -20.80 -33.32 -54.64
C THR A 33 -19.79 -32.83 -53.58
N LEU A 34 -18.52 -33.02 -53.90
CA LEU A 34 -17.43 -32.45 -53.09
C LEU A 34 -17.15 -31.03 -53.60
N ASN A 35 -17.25 -30.05 -52.71
CA ASN A 35 -16.97 -28.66 -52.98
C ASN A 35 -15.84 -28.16 -52.13
N GLY A 36 -14.94 -27.36 -52.71
CA GLY A 36 -13.81 -26.78 -51.99
C GLY A 36 -13.58 -25.33 -52.41
N ILE A 37 -13.25 -24.50 -51.43
CA ILE A 37 -12.84 -23.11 -51.64
C ILE A 37 -11.45 -22.95 -51.04
N ILE A 38 -10.52 -22.41 -51.80
CA ILE A 38 -9.22 -21.98 -51.33
C ILE A 38 -9.12 -20.48 -51.58
N GLY A 39 -8.72 -19.74 -50.58
CA GLY A 39 -8.63 -18.29 -50.71
C GLY A 39 -7.57 -17.67 -49.79
N ILE A 40 -7.29 -16.41 -50.07
CA ILE A 40 -6.43 -15.56 -49.26
C ILE A 40 -7.31 -14.48 -48.63
N LYS A 41 -7.21 -14.30 -47.32
CA LYS A 41 -7.89 -13.25 -46.56
C LYS A 41 -6.86 -12.23 -46.10
N ALA A 42 -7.04 -10.97 -46.50
CA ALA A 42 -6.28 -9.85 -45.94
C ALA A 42 -7.20 -8.98 -45.08
N SER A 43 -6.78 -8.67 -43.87
CA SER A 43 -7.49 -7.76 -42.97
C SER A 43 -6.54 -6.71 -42.45
N TRP A 44 -6.89 -5.45 -42.56
CA TRP A 44 -6.08 -4.33 -42.12
C TRP A 44 -6.91 -3.38 -41.29
N ASN A 45 -6.44 -3.13 -40.06
CA ASN A 45 -7.07 -2.16 -39.15
C ASN A 45 -6.52 -0.76 -39.46
N ILE A 46 -7.13 -0.05 -40.40
CA ILE A 46 -6.73 1.30 -40.81
C ILE A 46 -6.96 2.31 -39.65
N SER A 47 -7.97 2.10 -38.80
CA SER A 47 -8.22 2.95 -37.63
C SER A 47 -7.00 3.04 -36.68
N ALA A 48 -6.23 1.96 -36.58
CA ALA A 48 -5.04 1.93 -35.71
C ALA A 48 -3.97 2.94 -36.18
N ILE A 49 -3.94 3.31 -37.46
CA ILE A 49 -3.00 4.31 -37.99
C ILE A 49 -3.39 5.71 -37.50
N TYR A 50 -4.68 6.03 -37.47
CA TYR A 50 -5.18 7.33 -37.03
C TYR A 50 -5.10 7.52 -35.51
N THR A 51 -5.36 6.44 -34.75
CA THR A 51 -5.35 6.49 -33.28
C THR A 51 -3.96 6.40 -32.69
N HIS A 52 -2.98 5.88 -33.42
CA HIS A 52 -1.62 5.62 -32.91
C HIS A 52 -0.97 6.83 -32.26
N LYS A 53 -1.13 8.03 -32.82
CA LYS A 53 -0.58 9.27 -32.25
C LYS A 53 -1.24 9.60 -30.90
N ASN A 54 -2.55 9.44 -30.80
CA ASN A 54 -3.32 9.68 -29.59
C ASN A 54 -3.03 8.61 -28.52
N ASP A 55 -2.91 7.34 -28.94
CA ASP A 55 -2.56 6.23 -28.02
C ASP A 55 -1.17 6.44 -27.44
N ARG A 56 -0.21 6.91 -28.25
CA ARG A 56 1.13 7.24 -27.76
C ARG A 56 1.13 8.43 -26.80
N ALA A 57 0.35 9.48 -27.08
CA ALA A 57 0.19 10.61 -26.16
C ALA A 57 -0.48 10.18 -24.86
N LYS A 58 -1.49 9.31 -24.91
CA LYS A 58 -2.13 8.73 -23.73
C LYS A 58 -1.15 7.96 -22.85
N LEU A 59 -0.34 7.08 -23.44
CA LEU A 59 0.69 6.32 -22.73
C LEU A 59 1.74 7.24 -22.07
N GLU A 60 2.10 8.34 -22.73
CA GLU A 60 3.04 9.31 -22.15
C GLU A 60 2.41 10.05 -20.95
N LEU A 61 1.12 10.42 -21.05
CA LEU A 61 0.38 11.00 -19.91
C LEU A 61 0.26 10.00 -18.74
N GLU A 62 -0.06 8.75 -19.02
CA GLU A 62 -0.11 7.69 -18.02
C GLU A 62 1.25 7.52 -17.32
N ARG A 63 2.35 7.55 -18.09
CA ARG A 63 3.71 7.51 -17.53
C ARG A 63 4.00 8.71 -16.63
N GLN A 64 3.59 9.92 -17.03
CA GLN A 64 3.74 11.11 -16.20
C GLN A 64 2.92 11.02 -14.91
N THR A 65 1.69 10.51 -14.99
CA THR A 65 0.85 10.26 -13.81
C THR A 65 1.53 9.31 -12.83
N ILE A 66 2.05 8.17 -13.31
CA ILE A 66 2.76 7.21 -12.46
C ILE A 66 4.00 7.84 -11.81
N ASN A 67 4.74 8.68 -12.54
CA ASN A 67 5.89 9.39 -11.96
C ASN A 67 5.46 10.38 -10.88
N ASN A 68 4.39 11.15 -11.11
CA ASN A 68 3.84 12.06 -10.10
C ASN A 68 3.36 11.31 -8.86
N ASP A 69 2.65 10.19 -9.04
CA ASP A 69 2.17 9.35 -7.93
C ASP A 69 3.34 8.81 -7.10
N ARG A 70 4.42 8.38 -7.77
CA ARG A 70 5.66 7.97 -7.10
C ARG A 70 6.26 9.10 -6.28
N ASP A 71 6.35 10.30 -6.84
CA ASP A 71 6.95 11.44 -6.16
C ASP A 71 6.11 11.90 -4.96
N VAL A 72 4.79 11.87 -5.08
CA VAL A 72 3.85 12.10 -3.96
C VAL A 72 4.02 11.03 -2.87
N PHE A 73 4.13 9.76 -3.25
CA PHE A 73 4.37 8.67 -2.29
C PHE A 73 5.69 8.89 -1.52
N LEU A 74 6.77 9.15 -2.22
CA LEU A 74 8.09 9.38 -1.59
C LEU A 74 8.09 10.62 -0.69
N PHE A 75 7.40 11.69 -1.09
CA PHE A 75 7.24 12.88 -0.27
C PHE A 75 6.49 12.57 1.04
N ASN A 76 5.35 11.86 0.93
CA ASN A 76 4.55 11.47 2.09
C ASN A 76 5.33 10.54 3.04
N GLN A 77 6.07 9.58 2.50
CA GLN A 77 6.94 8.70 3.29
C GLN A 77 7.99 9.50 4.07
N LYS A 78 8.66 10.47 3.40
CA LYS A 78 9.65 11.34 4.05
C LYS A 78 9.02 12.20 5.14
N LEU A 79 7.82 12.73 4.90
CA LEU A 79 7.08 13.52 5.87
C LEU A 79 6.74 12.69 7.11
N GLN A 80 6.18 11.51 6.93
CA GLN A 80 5.84 10.59 8.02
C GLN A 80 7.09 10.17 8.80
N SER A 81 8.19 9.83 8.11
CA SER A 81 9.46 9.49 8.77
C SER A 81 9.97 10.65 9.64
N SER A 82 9.92 11.89 9.14
CA SER A 82 10.32 13.08 9.89
C SER A 82 9.42 13.34 11.12
N GLN A 83 8.12 13.07 11.01
CA GLN A 83 7.19 13.17 12.14
C GLN A 83 7.51 12.13 13.23
N GLU A 84 7.75 10.87 12.83
CA GLU A 84 8.10 9.82 13.79
C GLU A 84 9.46 10.08 14.45
N ASP A 85 10.46 10.57 13.73
CA ASP A 85 11.74 10.99 14.31
C ASP A 85 11.57 12.12 15.36
N SER A 86 10.68 13.06 15.09
CA SER A 86 10.37 14.13 16.04
C SER A 86 9.68 13.61 17.30
N ASN A 87 8.73 12.67 17.15
CA ASN A 87 8.06 12.01 18.26
C ASN A 87 9.05 11.20 19.10
N ILE A 88 9.95 10.44 18.48
CA ILE A 88 11.00 9.66 19.16
C ILE A 88 11.88 10.59 20.01
N ARG A 89 12.30 11.73 19.47
CA ARG A 89 13.10 12.71 20.24
C ARG A 89 12.31 13.27 21.42
N ARG A 90 11.05 13.61 21.22
CA ARG A 90 10.16 14.12 22.27
C ARG A 90 9.98 13.12 23.40
N TYR A 91 9.66 11.85 23.08
CA TYR A 91 9.46 10.83 24.10
C TYR A 91 10.73 10.47 24.86
N ARG A 92 11.91 10.50 24.21
CA ARG A 92 13.20 10.36 24.92
C ARG A 92 13.43 11.46 25.94
N GLN A 93 13.07 12.69 25.60
CA GLN A 93 13.16 13.81 26.55
C GLN A 93 12.17 13.64 27.71
N LEU A 94 10.90 13.31 27.42
CA LEU A 94 9.88 13.06 28.45
C LEU A 94 10.31 11.96 29.43
N ILE A 95 10.86 10.86 28.96
CA ILE A 95 11.34 9.76 29.79
C ILE A 95 12.47 10.24 30.71
N SER A 96 13.38 11.08 30.20
CA SER A 96 14.45 11.68 31.04
C SER A 96 13.90 12.62 32.11
N GLU A 97 12.83 13.36 31.81
CA GLU A 97 12.12 14.21 32.77
C GLU A 97 11.35 13.37 33.79
N ASP A 98 10.70 12.27 33.37
CA ASP A 98 10.00 11.32 34.21
C ASP A 98 10.94 10.65 35.26
N ASP A 99 12.19 10.36 34.88
CA ASP A 99 13.19 9.85 35.80
C ASP A 99 13.38 10.80 36.96
N GLY A 100 13.51 12.11 36.70
CA GLY A 100 13.61 13.14 37.73
C GLY A 100 12.34 13.23 38.60
N ILE A 101 11.16 13.14 37.96
CA ILE A 101 9.87 13.18 38.67
C ILE A 101 9.70 11.95 39.56
N CYS A 102 10.04 10.76 39.09
CA CYS A 102 9.98 9.53 39.89
C CYS A 102 10.89 9.60 41.11
N GLN A 103 12.14 10.10 40.94
CA GLN A 103 13.06 10.29 42.05
C GLN A 103 12.54 11.32 43.08
N LEU A 104 11.99 12.43 42.61
CA LEU A 104 11.38 13.45 43.47
C LEU A 104 10.19 12.87 44.25
N ARG A 105 9.30 12.13 43.65
CA ARG A 105 8.14 11.48 44.27
C ARG A 105 8.56 10.43 45.28
N HIS A 106 9.62 9.66 44.96
CA HIS A 106 10.22 8.72 45.88
C HIS A 106 10.71 9.42 47.17
N ASN A 107 11.50 10.49 47.05
CA ASN A 107 12.00 11.25 48.18
C ASN A 107 10.87 11.87 49.01
N VAL A 108 9.80 12.35 48.37
CA VAL A 108 8.61 12.89 49.05
C VAL A 108 7.90 11.80 49.87
N ARG A 109 7.76 10.59 49.28
CA ARG A 109 7.18 9.44 50.02
C ARG A 109 8.02 9.05 51.22
N GLU A 110 9.36 8.97 51.09
CA GLU A 110 10.25 8.67 52.24
C GLU A 110 10.13 9.72 53.34
N ALA A 111 10.05 11.02 52.95
CA ALA A 111 9.83 12.09 53.91
C ALA A 111 8.45 11.99 54.58
N ALA A 112 7.42 11.52 53.90
CA ALA A 112 6.11 11.28 54.45
C ALA A 112 6.09 10.08 55.39
N GLU A 113 6.83 9.01 55.12
CA GLU A 113 7.03 7.87 56.03
C GLU A 113 7.65 8.32 57.35
N ALA A 114 8.73 9.09 57.30
CA ALA A 114 9.37 9.63 58.50
C ALA A 114 8.44 10.56 59.31
N LYS A 115 7.59 11.36 58.63
CA LYS A 115 6.60 12.20 59.29
C LYS A 115 5.47 11.40 59.95
N LEU A 116 5.05 10.28 59.35
CA LEU A 116 4.08 9.37 59.95
C LEU A 116 4.65 8.72 61.21
N GLU A 117 5.91 8.23 61.15
CA GLU A 117 6.62 7.68 62.34
C GLU A 117 6.72 8.68 63.46
N ALA A 118 6.94 9.96 63.14
CA ALA A 118 6.96 11.06 64.08
C ALA A 118 5.55 11.51 64.54
N GLY A 119 4.48 10.91 64.06
CA GLY A 119 3.10 11.26 64.42
C GLY A 119 2.62 12.62 63.86
N ILE A 120 3.32 13.19 62.85
CA ILE A 120 3.04 14.50 62.30
C ILE A 120 1.93 14.44 61.24
N ILE A 121 1.82 13.32 60.51
CA ILE A 121 0.79 13.08 59.49
C ILE A 121 0.04 11.79 59.80
N ASP A 122 -1.11 11.63 59.18
CA ASP A 122 -1.91 10.41 59.26
C ASP A 122 -1.58 9.42 58.13
N VAL A 123 -2.10 8.19 58.25
CA VAL A 123 -1.89 7.11 57.26
C VAL A 123 -2.48 7.48 55.88
N ASN A 124 -3.57 8.24 55.84
CA ASN A 124 -4.19 8.64 54.57
C ASN A 124 -3.28 9.58 53.76
N ALA A 125 -2.56 10.46 54.45
CA ALA A 125 -1.57 11.34 53.81
C ALA A 125 -0.41 10.53 53.20
N LEU A 126 0.07 9.50 53.89
CA LEU A 126 1.10 8.61 53.34
C LEU A 126 0.59 7.81 52.13
N ILE A 127 -0.63 7.24 52.19
CA ILE A 127 -1.25 6.51 51.07
C ILE A 127 -1.37 7.41 49.83
N LEU A 128 -1.68 8.69 50.04
CA LEU A 128 -1.74 9.66 48.95
C LEU A 128 -0.38 9.84 48.25
N GLU A 129 0.73 9.95 49.02
CA GLU A 129 2.07 10.10 48.45
C GLU A 129 2.55 8.80 47.76
N ILE A 130 2.23 7.62 48.29
CA ILE A 130 2.45 6.33 47.61
C ILE A 130 1.70 6.28 46.27
N SER A 131 0.45 6.71 46.26
CA SER A 131 -0.35 6.76 45.04
C SER A 131 0.25 7.71 43.97
N ARG A 132 0.76 8.87 44.40
CA ARG A 132 1.43 9.84 43.54
C ARG A 132 2.75 9.31 42.94
N GLU A 133 3.54 8.60 43.76
CA GLU A 133 4.76 7.93 43.27
C GLU A 133 4.43 6.85 42.25
N ASN A 134 3.42 6.01 42.50
CA ASN A 134 2.98 4.99 41.58
C ASN A 134 2.45 5.60 40.25
N GLN A 135 1.69 6.71 40.34
CA GLN A 135 1.22 7.41 39.16
C GLN A 135 2.38 7.94 38.29
N ALA A 136 3.43 8.49 38.90
CA ALA A 136 4.63 8.93 38.19
C ALA A 136 5.32 7.77 37.47
N LYS A 137 5.46 6.61 38.14
CA LYS A 137 6.04 5.40 37.54
C LYS A 137 5.20 4.89 36.37
N ILE A 138 3.87 4.90 36.51
CA ILE A 138 2.95 4.50 35.42
C ILE A 138 3.10 5.45 34.22
N ASN A 139 3.16 6.75 34.45
CA ASN A 139 3.34 7.73 33.35
C ASN A 139 4.65 7.49 32.59
N LYS A 140 5.75 7.20 33.32
CA LYS A 140 7.04 6.84 32.70
C LYS A 140 6.89 5.61 31.79
N VAL A 141 6.26 4.53 32.28
CA VAL A 141 6.05 3.29 31.49
C VAL A 141 5.20 3.56 30.26
N ILE A 142 4.20 4.45 30.36
CA ILE A 142 3.40 4.88 29.21
C ILE A 142 4.30 5.55 28.16
N HIS A 143 5.15 6.51 28.57
CA HIS A 143 6.04 7.20 27.63
C HIS A 143 7.11 6.27 27.03
N GLU A 144 7.60 5.28 27.78
CA GLU A 144 8.49 4.23 27.25
C GLU A 144 7.79 3.37 26.20
N THR A 145 6.52 3.02 26.42
CA THR A 145 5.70 2.25 25.48
C THR A 145 5.43 3.05 24.20
N GLU A 146 5.10 4.33 24.33
CA GLU A 146 4.90 5.24 23.20
C GLU A 146 6.19 5.43 22.39
N LEU A 147 7.35 5.57 23.05
CA LEU A 147 8.65 5.61 22.39
C LEU A 147 8.86 4.36 21.53
N LEU A 148 8.61 3.19 22.09
CA LEU A 148 8.76 1.92 21.37
C LEU A 148 7.82 1.85 20.17
N GLN A 149 6.56 2.27 20.33
CA GLN A 149 5.58 2.32 19.25
C GLN A 149 6.05 3.20 18.08
N HIS A 150 6.57 4.41 18.38
CA HIS A 150 7.07 5.33 17.36
C HIS A 150 8.33 4.78 16.66
N GLN A 151 9.20 4.05 17.38
CA GLN A 151 10.34 3.37 16.77
C GLN A 151 9.91 2.29 15.77
N TYR A 152 8.91 1.46 16.12
CA TYR A 152 8.38 0.45 15.20
C TYR A 152 7.65 1.07 13.99
N LYS A 153 6.91 2.17 14.20
CA LYS A 153 6.29 2.91 13.10
C LYS A 153 7.35 3.42 12.12
N LEU A 154 8.44 3.99 12.62
CA LEU A 154 9.53 4.47 11.79
C LEU A 154 10.20 3.34 11.01
N GLN A 155 10.44 2.18 11.64
CA GLN A 155 10.98 1.00 10.96
C GLN A 155 10.05 0.54 9.83
N ASN A 156 8.75 0.47 10.08
CA ASN A 156 7.75 0.09 9.07
C ASN A 156 7.71 1.06 7.88
N ILE A 157 7.73 2.38 8.14
CA ILE A 157 7.77 3.41 7.10
C ILE A 157 9.01 3.24 6.21
N ASN A 158 10.15 2.88 6.79
CA ASN A 158 11.41 2.70 6.07
C ASN A 158 11.54 1.31 5.42
N GLY A 159 10.55 0.43 5.54
CA GLY A 159 10.52 -0.89 4.90
C GLY A 159 11.45 -1.92 5.56
N TYR A 160 11.85 -1.73 6.81
CA TYR A 160 12.58 -2.75 7.57
C TYR A 160 11.59 -3.80 8.09
N GLU A 161 11.60 -4.99 7.50
CA GLU A 161 10.89 -6.13 8.06
C GLU A 161 11.58 -6.54 9.38
N THR A 162 10.80 -6.55 10.46
CA THR A 162 11.22 -7.22 11.70
C THR A 162 11.17 -8.73 11.45
N LYS A 163 12.36 -9.34 11.28
CA LYS A 163 12.49 -10.79 11.29
C LYS A 163 12.21 -11.35 12.68
#